data_e3a997888ce006c69697ab042f982a2c
#
_entry.id   e3a997888ce006c69697ab042f982a2c
#
_cell.length_a   1.000
_cell.length_b   1.000
_cell.length_c   1.000
_cell.angle_alpha   90.00
_cell.angle_beta   90.00
_cell.angle_gamma   90.00
#
_symmetry.space_group_name_H-M   'P 1'
#
loop_
_entity.id
_entity.type
_entity.pdbx_description
1 polymer ?
#
loop_
_entity_poly.entity_id
_entity_poly.type
_entity_poly.pdbx_seq_one_letter_code
_entity_poly.pdbx_strand_id
1 'polypeptide(L)'
;MSLLSKKLTKKLNNKITLHDMCLRDGMHPMRHQISLDQMVNIATHLDDAGVDLIEVTHGDGLGGSSVNYGFPAHSDEEYLNAVIPKMKNAKVSALLLPGIGTIDHLKMAAGCGVSTIRVATHCTEADCAEQHINHASNMGLDTVGFLMMAHMISPEDLLVQAKKMESYGANCIYCTDSAGYMLPGDVTARMGLLRSELNSTTELGFHGHHNLAMGVANSVAAIEAGANRIDGSAAGLGAGAGNTPLEVFAAVLDRMNIPHNADIFKLMAVAEELVTPMMQSPVRVDRD
;
A
#
# COMPACT_ATOMS: atom_id res chain seq x y z
N MET A 1 -33.84 0.68 -9.04
CA MET A 1 -32.62 0.03 -8.53
C MET A 1 -32.73 -1.45 -8.84
N SER A 2 -31.81 -1.99 -9.66
CA SER A 2 -31.86 -3.39 -10.11
C SER A 2 -31.48 -4.35 -8.96
N LEU A 3 -31.91 -5.63 -9.06
CA LEU A 3 -31.52 -6.71 -8.12
C LEU A 3 -30.00 -6.88 -7.99
N LEU A 4 -29.23 -6.52 -9.03
CA LEU A 4 -27.77 -6.48 -8.98
C LEU A 4 -27.27 -5.40 -8.00
N SER A 5 -27.87 -4.19 -7.98
CA SER A 5 -27.43 -3.12 -7.06
C SER A 5 -27.71 -3.48 -5.61
N LYS A 6 -28.79 -4.21 -5.33
CA LYS A 6 -29.13 -4.69 -3.97
C LYS A 6 -28.21 -5.82 -3.46
N LYS A 7 -27.68 -6.66 -4.36
CA LYS A 7 -26.69 -7.70 -4.00
C LYS A 7 -25.29 -7.11 -3.75
N LEU A 8 -24.88 -6.10 -4.52
CA LEU A 8 -23.64 -5.37 -4.29
C LEU A 8 -23.68 -4.62 -2.95
N THR A 9 -24.74 -3.86 -2.67
CA THR A 9 -24.86 -3.09 -1.42
C THR A 9 -24.85 -3.96 -0.15
N LYS A 10 -25.26 -5.23 -0.24
CA LYS A 10 -25.23 -6.15 0.91
C LYS A 10 -23.84 -6.77 1.19
N LYS A 11 -22.89 -6.69 0.22
CA LYS A 11 -21.53 -7.25 0.31
C LYS A 11 -20.47 -6.22 0.74
N LEU A 12 -20.78 -4.92 0.61
CA LEU A 12 -19.85 -3.81 0.84
C LEU A 12 -20.13 -3.05 2.15
N ASN A 13 -20.67 -3.72 3.17
CA ASN A 13 -20.87 -3.11 4.49
C ASN A 13 -19.61 -3.01 5.34
N ASN A 14 -18.49 -3.53 4.87
CA ASN A 14 -17.23 -3.43 5.60
C ASN A 14 -16.53 -2.12 5.20
N LYS A 15 -16.08 -1.40 6.21
CA LYS A 15 -15.22 -0.23 6.04
C LYS A 15 -13.95 -0.61 5.29
N ILE A 16 -13.57 0.21 4.31
CA ILE A 16 -12.30 0.09 3.60
C ILE A 16 -11.21 0.80 4.38
N THR A 17 -10.10 0.10 4.61
CA THR A 17 -8.88 0.66 5.17
C THR A 17 -8.08 1.34 4.05
N LEU A 18 -7.83 2.63 4.20
CA LEU A 18 -7.03 3.42 3.28
C LEU A 18 -5.58 3.48 3.79
N HIS A 19 -4.64 3.22 2.88
CA HIS A 19 -3.23 3.18 3.17
C HIS A 19 -2.49 4.14 2.24
N ASP A 20 -1.80 5.15 2.78
CA ASP A 20 -1.04 6.11 1.99
C ASP A 20 0.41 5.65 1.79
N MET A 21 0.87 5.74 0.53
CA MET A 21 2.21 5.33 0.09
C MET A 21 3.11 6.50 -0.30
N CYS A 22 2.66 7.75 -0.21
CA CYS A 22 3.43 8.89 -0.71
C CYS A 22 4.78 9.06 0.00
N LEU A 23 4.89 8.62 1.26
CA LEU A 23 6.11 8.70 2.07
C LEU A 23 7.01 7.45 1.98
N ARG A 24 6.62 6.47 1.16
CA ARG A 24 7.45 5.32 0.80
C ARG A 24 7.64 5.23 -0.72
N ASP A 25 6.58 4.95 -1.49
CA ASP A 25 6.66 4.82 -2.94
C ASP A 25 6.97 6.16 -3.62
N GLY A 26 6.46 7.25 -3.05
CA GLY A 26 6.79 8.61 -3.45
C GLY A 26 8.27 9.00 -3.25
N MET A 27 9.03 8.23 -2.49
CA MET A 27 10.48 8.43 -2.35
C MET A 27 11.23 8.22 -3.68
N HIS A 28 10.74 7.34 -4.57
CA HIS A 28 11.37 7.07 -5.87
C HIS A 28 11.45 8.33 -6.77
N PRO A 29 10.34 8.99 -7.14
CA PRO A 29 10.41 10.21 -7.94
C PRO A 29 11.08 11.38 -7.19
N MET A 30 11.08 11.36 -5.85
CA MET A 30 11.78 12.32 -5.00
C MET A 30 13.27 12.01 -4.82
N ARG A 31 13.80 10.97 -5.51
CA ARG A 31 15.20 10.50 -5.37
C ARG A 31 15.61 10.27 -3.91
N HIS A 32 14.67 9.81 -3.10
CA HIS A 32 14.80 9.57 -1.66
C HIS A 32 15.20 10.81 -0.83
N GLN A 33 14.91 12.03 -1.35
CA GLN A 33 15.32 13.30 -0.72
C GLN A 33 14.11 14.02 -0.07
N ILE A 34 13.31 13.30 0.72
CA ILE A 34 12.28 13.91 1.58
C ILE A 34 12.91 14.21 2.94
N SER A 35 12.82 15.48 3.39
CA SER A 35 13.34 15.87 4.70
C SER A 35 12.48 15.35 5.86
N LEU A 36 13.03 15.30 7.08
CA LEU A 36 12.26 14.94 8.28
C LEU A 36 11.04 15.84 8.48
N ASP A 37 11.20 17.15 8.27
CA ASP A 37 10.10 18.11 8.43
C ASP A 37 8.97 17.84 7.42
N GLN A 38 9.31 17.57 6.15
CA GLN A 38 8.33 17.21 5.13
C GLN A 38 7.64 15.88 5.48
N MET A 39 8.42 14.86 5.89
CA MET A 39 7.92 13.55 6.29
C MET A 39 6.91 13.66 7.43
N VAL A 40 7.27 14.35 8.51
CA VAL A 40 6.39 14.58 9.68
C VAL A 40 5.17 15.41 9.31
N ASN A 41 5.37 16.50 8.55
CA ASN A 41 4.29 17.39 8.17
C ASN A 41 3.22 16.67 7.34
N ILE A 42 3.62 15.91 6.33
CA ILE A 42 2.68 15.14 5.50
C ILE A 42 2.00 14.05 6.33
N ALA A 43 2.77 13.26 7.10
CA ALA A 43 2.20 12.17 7.90
C ALA A 43 1.16 12.67 8.92
N THR A 44 1.41 13.80 9.59
CA THR A 44 0.46 14.37 10.56
C THR A 44 -0.81 14.90 9.90
N HIS A 45 -0.72 15.46 8.70
CA HIS A 45 -1.91 15.91 7.97
C HIS A 45 -2.71 14.73 7.38
N LEU A 46 -2.05 13.66 6.95
CA LEU A 46 -2.72 12.41 6.55
C LEU A 46 -3.46 11.77 7.74
N ASP A 47 -2.84 11.75 8.93
CA ASP A 47 -3.49 11.29 10.17
C ASP A 47 -4.72 12.14 10.53
N ASP A 48 -4.58 13.47 10.49
CA ASP A 48 -5.69 14.40 10.73
C ASP A 48 -6.78 14.32 9.63
N ALA A 49 -6.43 13.88 8.43
CA ALA A 49 -7.37 13.58 7.35
C ALA A 49 -8.07 12.22 7.51
N GLY A 50 -7.69 11.41 8.49
CA GLY A 50 -8.33 10.14 8.79
C GLY A 50 -7.84 8.96 7.94
N VAL A 51 -6.64 9.04 7.37
CA VAL A 51 -5.98 7.89 6.73
C VAL A 51 -5.67 6.84 7.80
N ASP A 52 -5.98 5.58 7.52
CA ASP A 52 -5.85 4.51 8.52
C ASP A 52 -4.40 4.04 8.71
N LEU A 53 -3.64 3.94 7.59
CA LEU A 53 -2.26 3.48 7.55
C LEU A 53 -1.41 4.43 6.71
N ILE A 54 -0.19 4.70 7.17
CA ILE A 54 0.79 5.55 6.46
C ILE A 54 2.11 4.78 6.37
N GLU A 55 2.61 4.54 5.17
CA GLU A 55 3.85 3.81 4.96
C GLU A 55 5.05 4.75 4.95
N VAL A 56 6.02 4.47 5.83
CA VAL A 56 7.20 5.32 6.03
C VAL A 56 8.46 4.46 6.00
N THR A 57 9.22 4.53 4.91
CA THR A 57 10.54 3.91 4.76
C THR A 57 11.26 4.50 3.55
N HIS A 58 12.48 4.02 3.25
CA HIS A 58 13.09 4.13 1.93
C HIS A 58 12.12 3.61 0.84
N GLY A 59 12.22 4.11 -0.40
CA GLY A 59 11.36 3.67 -1.51
C GLY A 59 11.34 2.16 -1.72
N ASP A 60 12.50 1.52 -1.61
CA ASP A 60 12.67 0.06 -1.70
C ASP A 60 12.48 -0.65 -0.35
N GLY A 61 11.89 0.01 0.64
CA GLY A 61 11.64 -0.54 1.96
C GLY A 61 12.83 -0.47 2.90
N LEU A 62 12.66 -1.08 4.08
CA LEU A 62 13.67 -1.12 5.15
C LEU A 62 15.01 -1.66 4.65
N GLY A 63 16.08 -0.89 4.92
CA GLY A 63 17.42 -1.24 4.50
C GLY A 63 17.73 -0.96 3.02
N GLY A 64 16.85 -0.28 2.29
CA GLY A 64 17.01 0.04 0.87
C GLY A 64 18.15 1.01 0.55
N SER A 65 18.63 1.77 1.55
CA SER A 65 19.73 2.73 1.39
C SER A 65 21.00 2.06 0.88
N SER A 66 21.33 2.28 -0.40
CA SER A 66 22.48 1.64 -1.05
C SER A 66 22.91 2.37 -2.32
N VAL A 67 24.08 1.99 -2.86
CA VAL A 67 24.54 2.47 -4.16
C VAL A 67 23.57 2.08 -5.29
N ASN A 68 22.89 0.94 -5.18
CA ASN A 68 21.99 0.45 -6.21
C ASN A 68 20.64 1.16 -6.21
N TYR A 69 20.10 1.46 -5.02
CA TYR A 69 18.74 1.99 -4.83
C TYR A 69 18.70 3.47 -4.46
N GLY A 70 19.88 4.08 -4.20
CA GLY A 70 19.99 5.47 -3.78
C GLY A 70 20.11 5.61 -2.26
N PHE A 71 20.66 6.75 -1.84
CA PHE A 71 20.78 7.11 -0.44
C PHE A 71 19.70 8.13 -0.09
N PRO A 72 18.89 7.86 0.94
CA PRO A 72 17.87 8.81 1.39
C PRO A 72 18.50 9.98 2.15
N ALA A 73 17.73 11.06 2.33
CA ALA A 73 18.16 12.21 3.14
C ALA A 73 18.38 11.81 4.60
N HIS A 74 17.61 10.86 5.11
CA HIS A 74 17.68 10.33 6.46
C HIS A 74 17.50 8.81 6.46
N SER A 75 17.96 8.13 7.49
CA SER A 75 17.78 6.68 7.66
C SER A 75 16.31 6.32 7.95
N ASP A 76 15.95 5.06 7.69
CA ASP A 76 14.61 4.54 8.04
C ASP A 76 14.30 4.73 9.53
N GLU A 77 15.30 4.51 10.40
CA GLU A 77 15.15 4.68 11.84
C GLU A 77 14.87 6.15 12.22
N GLU A 78 15.54 7.11 11.60
CA GLU A 78 15.31 8.54 11.83
C GLU A 78 13.89 8.94 11.37
N TYR A 79 13.45 8.48 10.19
CA TYR A 79 12.09 8.72 9.71
C TYR A 79 11.03 8.15 10.64
N LEU A 80 11.16 6.89 11.04
CA LEU A 80 10.21 6.21 11.92
C LEU A 80 10.15 6.89 13.29
N ASN A 81 11.29 7.21 13.90
CA ASN A 81 11.35 7.91 15.19
C ASN A 81 10.80 9.34 15.14
N ALA A 82 10.87 10.01 13.99
CA ALA A 82 10.30 11.34 13.83
C ALA A 82 8.77 11.30 13.65
N VAL A 83 8.25 10.35 12.88
CA VAL A 83 6.83 10.27 12.49
C VAL A 83 5.97 9.60 13.56
N ILE A 84 6.36 8.41 14.04
CA ILE A 84 5.50 7.57 14.90
C ILE A 84 4.99 8.31 16.15
N PRO A 85 5.83 9.05 16.90
CA PRO A 85 5.35 9.77 18.10
C PRO A 85 4.36 10.90 17.82
N LYS A 86 4.18 11.28 16.55
CA LYS A 86 3.25 12.36 16.15
C LYS A 86 1.90 11.84 15.72
N MET A 87 1.77 10.55 15.45
CA MET A 87 0.49 9.95 15.05
C MET A 87 -0.47 9.88 16.22
N LYS A 88 -1.74 10.22 15.97
CA LYS A 88 -2.82 10.18 16.96
C LYS A 88 -3.76 9.01 16.70
N ASN A 89 -4.06 8.73 15.42
CA ASN A 89 -5.05 7.74 15.01
C ASN A 89 -4.47 6.76 13.98
N ALA A 90 -3.75 7.28 12.98
CA ALA A 90 -3.13 6.47 11.95
C ALA A 90 -2.05 5.56 12.52
N LYS A 91 -1.95 4.37 11.94
CA LYS A 91 -0.85 3.44 12.24
C LYS A 91 0.24 3.60 11.18
N VAL A 92 1.49 3.45 11.60
CA VAL A 92 2.62 3.48 10.67
C VAL A 92 2.95 2.06 10.22
N SER A 93 3.13 1.90 8.92
CA SER A 93 3.58 0.68 8.27
C SER A 93 4.98 0.85 7.69
N ALA A 94 5.64 -0.28 7.45
CA ALA A 94 6.93 -0.33 6.79
C ALA A 94 6.99 -1.48 5.79
N LEU A 95 7.55 -1.20 4.60
CA LEU A 95 7.84 -2.20 3.58
C LEU A 95 9.17 -2.89 3.89
N LEU A 96 9.26 -4.18 3.63
CA LEU A 96 10.49 -4.96 3.72
C LEU A 96 10.55 -5.96 2.58
N LEU A 97 11.62 -5.92 1.79
CA LEU A 97 11.90 -6.91 0.75
C LEU A 97 12.97 -7.87 1.25
N PRO A 98 12.71 -9.19 1.33
CA PRO A 98 13.74 -10.18 1.59
C PRO A 98 14.93 -10.03 0.60
N GLY A 99 16.15 -10.00 1.13
CA GLY A 99 17.35 -9.73 0.35
C GLY A 99 17.81 -8.27 0.34
N ILE A 100 16.91 -7.30 0.62
CA ILE A 100 17.23 -5.90 0.90
C ILE A 100 17.12 -5.66 2.40
N GLY A 101 15.91 -5.82 2.95
CA GLY A 101 15.68 -5.77 4.39
C GLY A 101 16.03 -7.09 5.10
N THR A 102 16.53 -6.98 6.31
CA THR A 102 16.88 -8.10 7.17
C THR A 102 15.96 -8.21 8.39
N ILE A 103 16.08 -9.31 9.13
CA ILE A 103 15.39 -9.48 10.41
C ILE A 103 15.78 -8.39 11.42
N ASP A 104 16.99 -7.87 11.37
CA ASP A 104 17.42 -6.80 12.27
C ASP A 104 16.75 -5.46 11.89
N HIS A 105 16.56 -5.17 10.60
CA HIS A 105 15.75 -4.03 10.16
C HIS A 105 14.28 -4.17 10.60
N LEU A 106 13.71 -5.38 10.53
CA LEU A 106 12.36 -5.64 11.03
C LEU A 106 12.27 -5.38 12.54
N LYS A 107 13.23 -5.88 13.34
CA LYS A 107 13.29 -5.64 14.78
C LYS A 107 13.46 -4.15 15.11
N MET A 108 14.30 -3.45 14.36
CA MET A 108 14.50 -2.00 14.51
C MET A 108 13.17 -1.27 14.27
N ALA A 109 12.48 -1.53 13.16
CA ALA A 109 11.20 -0.90 12.84
C ALA A 109 10.13 -1.19 13.91
N ALA A 110 10.04 -2.44 14.38
CA ALA A 110 9.15 -2.80 15.48
C ALA A 110 9.52 -2.06 16.79
N GLY A 111 10.82 -1.93 17.08
CA GLY A 111 11.33 -1.16 18.22
C GLY A 111 10.98 0.33 18.16
N CYS A 112 10.90 0.92 16.97
CA CYS A 112 10.43 2.29 16.76
C CYS A 112 8.90 2.43 16.95
N GLY A 113 8.13 1.31 16.91
CA GLY A 113 6.69 1.30 17.09
C GLY A 113 5.89 1.13 15.78
N VAL A 114 6.50 0.62 14.72
CA VAL A 114 5.79 0.22 13.49
C VAL A 114 4.75 -0.84 13.86
N SER A 115 3.52 -0.67 13.39
CA SER A 115 2.41 -1.58 13.68
C SER A 115 2.16 -2.61 12.59
N THR A 116 2.50 -2.29 11.35
CA THR A 116 2.25 -3.13 10.17
C THR A 116 3.55 -3.32 9.40
N ILE A 117 3.94 -4.58 9.17
CA ILE A 117 5.06 -4.93 8.31
C ILE A 117 4.54 -5.57 7.03
N ARG A 118 4.98 -5.04 5.90
CA ARG A 118 4.63 -5.53 4.56
C ARG A 118 5.82 -6.23 3.96
N VAL A 119 5.79 -7.57 3.93
CA VAL A 119 6.87 -8.40 3.37
C VAL A 119 6.59 -8.63 1.88
N ALA A 120 7.39 -7.99 1.04
CA ALA A 120 7.19 -7.96 -0.41
C ALA A 120 8.16 -8.88 -1.15
N THR A 121 7.62 -9.69 -2.05
CA THR A 121 8.40 -10.51 -2.99
C THR A 121 7.83 -10.38 -4.40
N HIS A 122 8.60 -10.80 -5.39
CA HIS A 122 8.04 -11.06 -6.72
C HIS A 122 6.91 -12.09 -6.61
N CYS A 123 5.90 -11.99 -7.47
CA CYS A 123 4.72 -12.86 -7.44
C CYS A 123 5.01 -14.36 -7.64
N THR A 124 6.22 -14.75 -8.02
CA THR A 124 6.67 -16.13 -8.17
C THR A 124 7.56 -16.63 -7.02
N GLU A 125 7.87 -15.79 -6.03
CA GLU A 125 8.94 -16.01 -5.05
C GLU A 125 8.45 -15.84 -3.61
N ALA A 126 7.20 -16.22 -3.32
CA ALA A 126 6.63 -16.08 -1.98
C ALA A 126 7.40 -16.86 -0.90
N ASP A 127 8.12 -17.92 -1.26
CA ASP A 127 8.97 -18.70 -0.36
C ASP A 127 10.13 -17.87 0.24
N CYS A 128 10.63 -16.88 -0.47
CA CYS A 128 11.64 -15.95 0.08
C CYS A 128 11.12 -15.13 1.28
N ALA A 129 9.80 -15.00 1.42
CA ALA A 129 9.17 -14.24 2.51
C ALA A 129 9.01 -15.02 3.82
N GLU A 130 9.14 -16.36 3.81
CA GLU A 130 8.78 -17.23 4.94
C GLU A 130 9.39 -16.76 6.25
N GLN A 131 10.69 -16.57 6.28
CA GLN A 131 11.41 -16.17 7.51
C GLN A 131 10.91 -14.83 8.05
N HIS A 132 10.71 -13.84 7.17
CA HIS A 132 10.33 -12.48 7.55
C HIS A 132 8.87 -12.42 8.03
N ILE A 133 7.95 -13.10 7.33
CA ILE A 133 6.55 -13.21 7.74
C ILE A 133 6.43 -13.90 9.10
N ASN A 134 7.10 -15.04 9.28
CA ASN A 134 7.11 -15.76 10.55
C ASN A 134 7.62 -14.88 11.72
N HIS A 135 8.72 -14.12 11.51
CA HIS A 135 9.24 -13.22 12.55
C HIS A 135 8.27 -12.10 12.87
N ALA A 136 7.71 -11.41 11.87
CA ALA A 136 6.77 -10.33 12.07
C ALA A 136 5.50 -10.80 12.80
N SER A 137 4.93 -11.92 12.36
CA SER A 137 3.75 -12.53 12.98
C SER A 137 4.00 -12.94 14.44
N ASN A 138 5.17 -13.57 14.72
CA ASN A 138 5.55 -13.96 16.08
C ASN A 138 5.80 -12.76 17.01
N MET A 139 6.12 -11.59 16.46
CA MET A 139 6.21 -10.33 17.21
C MET A 139 4.84 -9.69 17.46
N GLY A 140 3.76 -10.27 16.94
CA GLY A 140 2.39 -9.75 17.07
C GLY A 140 2.10 -8.53 16.18
N LEU A 141 2.90 -8.30 15.15
CA LEU A 141 2.67 -7.22 14.18
C LEU A 141 1.56 -7.60 13.20
N ASP A 142 0.83 -6.60 12.72
CA ASP A 142 -0.02 -6.76 11.53
C ASP A 142 0.90 -7.08 10.35
N THR A 143 0.81 -8.33 9.86
CA THR A 143 1.78 -8.89 8.91
C THR A 143 1.14 -9.09 7.55
N VAL A 144 1.67 -8.38 6.57
CA VAL A 144 1.16 -8.40 5.19
C VAL A 144 2.11 -9.17 4.29
N GLY A 145 1.58 -10.13 3.55
CA GLY A 145 2.24 -10.73 2.39
C GLY A 145 1.92 -9.91 1.14
N PHE A 146 2.96 -9.39 0.47
CA PHE A 146 2.82 -8.44 -0.62
C PHE A 146 3.42 -9.00 -1.91
N LEU A 147 2.56 -9.41 -2.85
CA LEU A 147 2.94 -10.06 -4.10
C LEU A 147 3.08 -9.04 -5.23
N MET A 148 4.32 -8.62 -5.49
CA MET A 148 4.65 -7.65 -6.54
C MET A 148 4.54 -8.25 -7.94
N MET A 149 4.32 -7.41 -8.97
CA MET A 149 4.25 -7.81 -10.39
C MET A 149 3.16 -8.86 -10.66
N ALA A 150 2.06 -8.85 -9.92
CA ALA A 150 1.03 -9.88 -9.98
C ALA A 150 0.37 -10.04 -11.37
N HIS A 151 0.53 -9.05 -12.26
CA HIS A 151 0.08 -9.13 -13.65
C HIS A 151 0.86 -10.15 -14.49
N MET A 152 2.08 -10.55 -14.06
CA MET A 152 2.95 -11.44 -14.84
C MET A 152 2.55 -12.92 -14.79
N ILE A 153 1.69 -13.32 -13.87
CA ILE A 153 1.28 -14.71 -13.70
C ILE A 153 -0.25 -14.86 -13.74
N SER A 154 -0.72 -16.08 -13.92
CA SER A 154 -2.15 -16.38 -13.90
C SER A 154 -2.77 -16.14 -12.51
N PRO A 155 -4.09 -15.92 -12.41
CA PRO A 155 -4.76 -15.87 -11.11
C PRO A 155 -4.53 -17.13 -10.25
N GLU A 156 -4.47 -18.32 -10.89
CA GLU A 156 -4.25 -19.61 -10.24
C GLU A 156 -2.83 -19.71 -9.66
N ASP A 157 -1.82 -19.28 -10.41
CA ASP A 157 -0.43 -19.26 -9.92
C ASP A 157 -0.25 -18.23 -8.80
N LEU A 158 -0.91 -17.06 -8.90
CA LEU A 158 -0.93 -16.07 -7.85
C LEU A 158 -1.54 -16.63 -6.55
N LEU A 159 -2.63 -17.41 -6.66
CA LEU A 159 -3.25 -18.07 -5.52
C LEU A 159 -2.29 -19.04 -4.83
N VAL A 160 -1.49 -19.79 -5.59
CA VAL A 160 -0.47 -20.69 -5.00
C VAL A 160 0.51 -19.92 -4.15
N GLN A 161 0.99 -18.77 -4.62
CA GLN A 161 1.92 -17.92 -3.87
C GLN A 161 1.26 -17.26 -2.66
N ALA A 162 0.01 -16.81 -2.81
CA ALA A 162 -0.78 -16.23 -1.73
C ALA A 162 -1.00 -17.23 -0.57
N LYS A 163 -1.33 -18.50 -0.89
CA LYS A 163 -1.48 -19.57 0.12
C LYS A 163 -0.18 -19.84 0.87
N LYS A 164 0.98 -19.74 0.22
CA LYS A 164 2.28 -19.84 0.92
C LYS A 164 2.40 -18.72 1.96
N MET A 165 2.23 -17.45 1.57
CA MET A 165 2.34 -16.32 2.49
C MET A 165 1.33 -16.40 3.65
N GLU A 166 0.08 -16.82 3.35
CA GLU A 166 -0.93 -17.08 4.39
C GLU A 166 -0.46 -18.15 5.37
N SER A 167 0.11 -19.26 4.87
CA SER A 167 0.62 -20.36 5.70
C SER A 167 1.83 -19.97 6.56
N TYR A 168 2.58 -18.97 6.17
CA TYR A 168 3.71 -18.40 6.93
C TYR A 168 3.25 -17.48 8.06
N GLY A 169 1.98 -17.08 8.09
CA GLY A 169 1.38 -16.27 9.14
C GLY A 169 1.00 -14.84 8.71
N ALA A 170 0.97 -14.55 7.41
CA ALA A 170 0.41 -13.29 6.94
C ALA A 170 -1.10 -13.25 7.18
N ASN A 171 -1.57 -12.17 7.81
CA ASN A 171 -3.00 -11.94 8.06
C ASN A 171 -3.68 -11.06 7.02
N CYS A 172 -2.90 -10.52 6.08
CA CYS A 172 -3.40 -9.83 4.89
C CYS A 172 -2.53 -10.18 3.68
N ILE A 173 -3.14 -10.39 2.52
CA ILE A 173 -2.44 -10.66 1.26
C ILE A 173 -2.75 -9.58 0.25
N TYR A 174 -1.71 -8.97 -0.31
CA TYR A 174 -1.82 -7.94 -1.34
C TYR A 174 -1.57 -8.51 -2.73
N CYS A 175 -2.47 -8.17 -3.66
CA CYS A 175 -2.24 -8.27 -5.09
C CYS A 175 -1.74 -6.93 -5.60
N THR A 176 -0.55 -6.90 -6.21
CA THR A 176 0.10 -5.64 -6.61
C THR A 176 0.26 -5.54 -8.12
N ASP A 177 -0.37 -4.55 -8.70
CA ASP A 177 -0.17 -4.15 -10.10
C ASP A 177 0.99 -3.16 -10.21
N SER A 178 2.22 -3.65 -10.03
CA SER A 178 3.43 -2.83 -10.02
C SER A 178 3.72 -2.11 -11.34
N ALA A 179 3.20 -2.64 -12.46
CA ALA A 179 3.36 -2.02 -13.78
C ALA A 179 2.21 -1.08 -14.14
N GLY A 180 1.14 -1.01 -13.34
CA GLY A 180 -0.09 -0.30 -13.71
C GLY A 180 -0.69 -0.80 -15.02
N TYR A 181 -0.55 -2.11 -15.28
CA TYR A 181 -0.88 -2.76 -16.55
C TYR A 181 -2.26 -3.43 -16.55
N MET A 182 -2.77 -3.80 -15.38
CA MET A 182 -4.02 -4.53 -15.26
C MET A 182 -5.22 -3.66 -15.67
N LEU A 183 -6.20 -4.31 -16.29
CA LEU A 183 -7.54 -3.77 -16.48
C LEU A 183 -8.46 -4.24 -15.32
N PRO A 184 -9.61 -3.58 -15.08
CA PRO A 184 -10.52 -3.98 -13.99
C PRO A 184 -10.94 -5.45 -14.01
N GLY A 185 -11.07 -6.06 -15.20
CA GLY A 185 -11.36 -7.49 -15.34
C GLY A 185 -10.24 -8.40 -14.82
N ASP A 186 -8.97 -8.00 -15.03
CA ASP A 186 -7.79 -8.74 -14.54
C ASP A 186 -7.73 -8.71 -13.01
N VAL A 187 -8.03 -7.54 -12.42
CA VAL A 187 -8.09 -7.36 -10.97
C VAL A 187 -9.23 -8.18 -10.37
N THR A 188 -10.42 -8.10 -10.97
CA THR A 188 -11.59 -8.88 -10.51
C THR A 188 -11.31 -10.39 -10.52
N ALA A 189 -10.66 -10.91 -11.56
CA ALA A 189 -10.32 -12.31 -11.65
C ALA A 189 -9.37 -12.76 -10.53
N ARG A 190 -8.29 -12.00 -10.28
CA ARG A 190 -7.30 -12.29 -9.24
C ARG A 190 -7.87 -12.16 -7.84
N MET A 191 -8.45 -11.01 -7.54
CA MET A 191 -8.99 -10.73 -6.21
C MET A 191 -10.17 -11.65 -5.86
N GLY A 192 -11.04 -11.93 -6.83
CA GLY A 192 -12.17 -12.85 -6.64
C GLY A 192 -11.72 -14.27 -6.34
N LEU A 193 -10.70 -14.76 -7.03
CA LEU A 193 -10.12 -16.09 -6.76
C LEU A 193 -9.43 -16.12 -5.39
N LEU A 194 -8.62 -15.13 -5.05
CA LEU A 194 -8.01 -15.02 -3.73
C LEU A 194 -9.08 -15.00 -2.63
N ARG A 195 -10.16 -14.24 -2.80
CA ARG A 195 -11.23 -14.17 -1.79
C ARG A 195 -11.99 -15.49 -1.62
N SER A 196 -12.15 -16.25 -2.68
CA SER A 196 -12.87 -17.55 -2.60
C SER A 196 -12.03 -18.66 -1.95
N GLU A 197 -10.71 -18.57 -2.00
CA GLU A 197 -9.79 -19.66 -1.72
C GLU A 197 -8.91 -19.47 -0.46
N LEU A 198 -8.69 -18.22 -0.04
CA LEU A 198 -8.00 -17.91 1.21
C LEU A 198 -8.96 -17.94 2.40
N ASN A 199 -8.44 -18.05 3.60
CA ASN A 199 -9.24 -18.04 4.82
C ASN A 199 -10.13 -16.79 4.89
N SER A 200 -11.34 -16.95 5.41
CA SER A 200 -12.29 -15.82 5.54
C SER A 200 -11.79 -14.72 6.48
N THR A 201 -10.87 -15.05 7.38
CA THR A 201 -10.22 -14.11 8.31
C THR A 201 -9.02 -13.40 7.72
N THR A 202 -8.44 -13.93 6.63
CA THR A 202 -7.34 -13.27 5.91
C THR A 202 -7.89 -12.09 5.14
N GLU A 203 -7.39 -10.90 5.43
CA GLU A 203 -7.74 -9.69 4.68
C GLU A 203 -7.08 -9.70 3.29
N LEU A 204 -7.69 -8.97 2.37
CA LEU A 204 -7.13 -8.77 1.03
C LEU A 204 -6.84 -7.29 0.81
N GLY A 205 -5.67 -7.03 0.24
CA GLY A 205 -5.26 -5.69 -0.18
C GLY A 205 -5.00 -5.59 -1.67
N PHE A 206 -5.11 -4.39 -2.19
CA PHE A 206 -4.74 -4.07 -3.57
C PHE A 206 -3.87 -2.82 -3.61
N HIS A 207 -2.78 -2.92 -4.38
CA HIS A 207 -1.90 -1.80 -4.68
C HIS A 207 -1.82 -1.65 -6.19
N GLY A 208 -2.25 -0.51 -6.72
CA GLY A 208 -2.31 -0.26 -8.15
C GLY A 208 -1.53 0.97 -8.57
N HIS A 209 -0.56 0.78 -9.49
CA HIS A 209 0.07 1.88 -10.22
C HIS A 209 -0.84 2.46 -11.30
N HIS A 210 -0.55 3.66 -11.77
CA HIS A 210 -1.44 4.47 -12.62
C HIS A 210 -1.01 4.55 -14.08
N ASN A 211 -0.11 3.65 -14.55
CA ASN A 211 0.51 3.75 -15.87
C ASN A 211 -0.48 3.69 -17.04
N LEU A 212 -1.56 2.93 -16.92
CA LEU A 212 -2.68 2.94 -17.88
C LEU A 212 -3.83 3.89 -17.45
N ALA A 213 -3.60 4.76 -16.48
CA ALA A 213 -4.62 5.62 -15.87
C ALA A 213 -5.80 4.82 -15.24
N MET A 214 -5.57 3.56 -14.86
CA MET A 214 -6.61 2.67 -14.31
C MET A 214 -6.55 2.50 -12.79
N GLY A 215 -5.63 3.13 -12.08
CA GLY A 215 -5.43 2.93 -10.63
C GLY A 215 -6.73 3.02 -9.83
N VAL A 216 -7.52 4.09 -10.00
CA VAL A 216 -8.81 4.26 -9.31
C VAL A 216 -9.82 3.18 -9.72
N ALA A 217 -9.96 2.90 -11.03
CA ALA A 217 -10.89 1.90 -11.52
C ALA A 217 -10.53 0.49 -11.05
N ASN A 218 -9.23 0.16 -11.03
CA ASN A 218 -8.71 -1.10 -10.54
C ASN A 218 -8.93 -1.25 -9.02
N SER A 219 -8.74 -0.18 -8.25
CA SER A 219 -9.03 -0.16 -6.81
C SER A 219 -10.52 -0.40 -6.51
N VAL A 220 -11.42 0.18 -7.33
CA VAL A 220 -12.86 -0.12 -7.24
C VAL A 220 -13.13 -1.59 -7.57
N ALA A 221 -12.56 -2.13 -8.65
CA ALA A 221 -12.72 -3.54 -9.01
C ALA A 221 -12.21 -4.48 -7.91
N ALA A 222 -11.12 -4.10 -7.23
CA ALA A 222 -10.56 -4.86 -6.11
C ALA A 222 -11.52 -4.94 -4.91
N ILE A 223 -12.11 -3.81 -4.48
CA ILE A 223 -13.08 -3.82 -3.37
C ILE A 223 -14.36 -4.57 -3.72
N GLU A 224 -14.84 -4.44 -4.95
CA GLU A 224 -16.01 -5.21 -5.42
C GLU A 224 -15.74 -6.72 -5.43
N ALA A 225 -14.48 -7.12 -5.66
CA ALA A 225 -14.02 -8.51 -5.61
C ALA A 225 -13.63 -8.98 -4.21
N GLY A 226 -13.64 -8.11 -3.19
CA GLY A 226 -13.49 -8.48 -1.79
C GLY A 226 -12.23 -7.96 -1.09
N ALA A 227 -11.53 -6.98 -1.66
CA ALA A 227 -10.45 -6.29 -0.94
C ALA A 227 -10.99 -5.49 0.24
N ASN A 228 -10.21 -5.46 1.33
CA ASN A 228 -10.49 -4.73 2.56
C ASN A 228 -9.58 -3.52 2.72
N ARG A 229 -8.36 -3.59 2.14
CA ARG A 229 -7.34 -2.55 2.20
C ARG A 229 -6.99 -2.08 0.81
N ILE A 230 -6.90 -0.78 0.61
CA ILE A 230 -6.50 -0.18 -0.67
C ILE A 230 -5.37 0.80 -0.44
N ASP A 231 -4.32 0.62 -1.21
CA ASP A 231 -3.21 1.57 -1.29
C ASP A 231 -3.51 2.68 -2.28
N GLY A 232 -3.14 3.88 -1.90
CA GLY A 232 -3.09 5.04 -2.76
C GLY A 232 -1.99 5.99 -2.29
N SER A 233 -1.78 7.06 -2.98
CA SER A 233 -0.84 8.11 -2.57
C SER A 233 -1.48 9.47 -2.72
N ALA A 234 -1.25 10.36 -1.78
CA ALA A 234 -1.64 11.75 -1.93
C ALA A 234 -1.02 12.34 -3.21
N ALA A 235 -1.82 13.04 -4.02
CA ALA A 235 -1.48 13.53 -5.35
C ALA A 235 -1.02 12.43 -6.34
N GLY A 236 -1.26 11.15 -6.05
CA GLY A 236 -0.77 10.02 -6.81
C GLY A 236 0.75 9.85 -6.78
N LEU A 237 1.49 10.52 -5.87
CA LEU A 237 2.95 10.50 -5.83
C LEU A 237 3.48 9.07 -5.63
N GLY A 238 4.25 8.55 -6.59
CA GLY A 238 4.79 7.21 -6.58
C GLY A 238 5.68 6.91 -7.79
N ALA A 239 6.25 5.74 -7.83
CA ALA A 239 7.11 5.29 -8.93
C ALA A 239 6.35 5.22 -10.27
N GLY A 240 7.06 5.35 -11.37
CA GLY A 240 6.48 5.36 -12.72
C GLY A 240 5.49 6.50 -12.94
N ALA A 241 4.28 6.18 -13.43
CA ALA A 241 3.19 7.13 -13.55
C ALA A 241 2.38 7.31 -12.23
N GLY A 242 3.00 6.99 -11.10
CA GLY A 242 2.42 7.11 -9.77
C GLY A 242 1.46 5.98 -9.40
N ASN A 243 0.80 6.20 -8.27
CA ASN A 243 -0.17 5.27 -7.68
C ASN A 243 -1.60 5.77 -7.86
N THR A 244 -2.57 4.99 -7.40
CA THR A 244 -3.96 5.44 -7.23
C THR A 244 -3.98 6.76 -6.45
N PRO A 245 -4.44 7.90 -7.01
CA PRO A 245 -4.57 9.14 -6.24
C PRO A 245 -5.56 8.96 -5.10
N LEU A 246 -5.09 9.09 -3.86
CA LEU A 246 -5.86 8.71 -2.67
C LEU A 246 -7.08 9.61 -2.45
N GLU A 247 -6.94 10.90 -2.65
CA GLU A 247 -8.02 11.89 -2.56
C GLU A 247 -9.12 11.62 -3.59
N VAL A 248 -8.74 11.23 -4.81
CA VAL A 248 -9.70 10.89 -5.87
C VAL A 248 -10.41 9.58 -5.52
N PHE A 249 -9.67 8.59 -5.04
CA PHE A 249 -10.25 7.30 -4.65
C PHE A 249 -11.21 7.45 -3.47
N ALA A 250 -10.87 8.24 -2.45
CA ALA A 250 -11.77 8.55 -1.33
C ALA A 250 -13.07 9.22 -1.81
N ALA A 251 -12.98 10.16 -2.74
CA ALA A 251 -14.17 10.79 -3.35
C ALA A 251 -15.04 9.78 -4.12
N VAL A 252 -14.43 8.79 -4.78
CA VAL A 252 -15.16 7.69 -5.44
C VAL A 252 -15.86 6.81 -4.42
N LEU A 253 -15.23 6.48 -3.29
CA LEU A 253 -15.85 5.71 -2.20
C LEU A 253 -17.08 6.45 -1.64
N ASP A 254 -16.98 7.76 -1.38
CA ASP A 254 -18.12 8.58 -0.95
C ASP A 254 -19.26 8.54 -1.96
N ARG A 255 -18.92 8.69 -3.25
CA ARG A 255 -19.92 8.61 -4.34
C ARG A 255 -20.61 7.24 -4.42
N MET A 256 -19.89 6.17 -4.04
CA MET A 256 -20.41 4.80 -3.99
C MET A 256 -21.12 4.48 -2.67
N ASN A 257 -21.07 5.36 -1.67
CA ASN A 257 -21.52 5.15 -0.29
C ASN A 257 -20.82 3.95 0.38
N ILE A 258 -19.51 3.81 0.17
CA ILE A 258 -18.67 2.80 0.80
C ILE A 258 -17.98 3.44 2.01
N PRO A 259 -18.11 2.84 3.22
CA PRO A 259 -17.55 3.44 4.43
C PRO A 259 -16.02 3.46 4.41
N HIS A 260 -15.43 4.61 4.76
CA HIS A 260 -14.02 4.83 5.08
C HIS A 260 -13.89 5.95 6.12
N ASN A 261 -12.68 6.21 6.64
CA ASN A 261 -12.47 7.24 7.66
C ASN A 261 -12.00 8.60 7.11
N ALA A 262 -11.54 8.63 5.86
CA ALA A 262 -10.87 9.80 5.34
C ALA A 262 -11.83 10.96 5.07
N ASP A 263 -11.40 12.17 5.43
CA ASP A 263 -12.01 13.44 5.02
C ASP A 263 -11.40 13.86 3.68
N ILE A 264 -12.20 13.86 2.62
CA ILE A 264 -11.75 14.14 1.26
C ILE A 264 -11.17 15.56 1.10
N PHE A 265 -11.74 16.57 1.79
CA PHE A 265 -11.25 17.94 1.68
C PHE A 265 -9.89 18.10 2.34
N LYS A 266 -9.65 17.43 3.48
CA LYS A 266 -8.34 17.40 4.10
C LYS A 266 -7.33 16.63 3.25
N LEU A 267 -7.71 15.50 2.64
CA LEU A 267 -6.85 14.78 1.70
C LEU A 267 -6.47 15.62 0.49
N MET A 268 -7.43 16.36 -0.08
CA MET A 268 -7.16 17.31 -1.17
C MET A 268 -6.16 18.38 -0.73
N ALA A 269 -6.32 18.95 0.48
CA ALA A 269 -5.36 19.92 1.01
C ALA A 269 -3.96 19.31 1.17
N VAL A 270 -3.84 18.06 1.66
CA VAL A 270 -2.54 17.36 1.72
C VAL A 270 -1.93 17.21 0.32
N ALA A 271 -2.72 16.78 -0.66
CA ALA A 271 -2.27 16.58 -2.02
C ALA A 271 -1.81 17.90 -2.67
N GLU A 272 -2.61 18.96 -2.57
CA GLU A 272 -2.39 20.21 -3.28
C GLU A 272 -1.37 21.13 -2.57
N GLU A 273 -1.39 21.19 -1.24
CA GLU A 273 -0.61 22.15 -0.47
C GLU A 273 0.72 21.60 0.04
N LEU A 274 0.81 20.26 0.25
CA LEU A 274 2.01 19.64 0.84
C LEU A 274 2.76 18.74 -0.15
N VAL A 275 2.06 17.87 -0.88
CA VAL A 275 2.71 16.88 -1.74
C VAL A 275 3.05 17.48 -3.11
N THR A 276 2.09 18.07 -3.80
CA THR A 276 2.30 18.66 -5.14
C THR A 276 3.45 19.67 -5.18
N PRO A 277 3.63 20.57 -4.19
CA PRO A 277 4.75 21.52 -4.22
C PRO A 277 6.14 20.90 -4.09
N MET A 278 6.24 19.67 -3.57
CA MET A 278 7.52 18.94 -3.51
C MET A 278 7.88 18.28 -4.84
N MET A 279 6.89 18.00 -5.69
CA MET A 279 7.08 17.26 -6.92
C MET A 279 7.85 18.06 -7.96
N GLN A 280 8.90 17.47 -8.53
CA GLN A 280 9.67 18.11 -9.62
C GLN A 280 8.87 18.16 -10.94
N SER A 281 7.96 17.23 -11.12
CA SER A 281 7.01 17.16 -12.23
C SER A 281 5.70 16.53 -11.75
N PRO A 282 4.54 16.91 -12.32
CA PRO A 282 3.30 16.26 -11.96
C PRO A 282 3.33 14.78 -12.33
N VAL A 283 2.61 13.96 -11.57
CA VAL A 283 2.33 12.57 -11.94
C VAL A 283 1.58 12.58 -13.27
N ARG A 284 2.07 11.80 -14.21
CA ARG A 284 1.46 11.69 -15.53
C ARG A 284 1.77 10.34 -16.16
N VAL A 285 0.88 9.87 -17.00
CA VAL A 285 1.14 8.71 -17.85
C VAL A 285 2.12 9.13 -18.94
N ASP A 286 3.35 8.66 -18.82
CA ASP A 286 4.45 8.95 -19.72
C ASP A 286 4.95 7.66 -20.38
N ARG A 287 5.89 7.78 -21.33
CA ARG A 287 6.42 6.62 -22.05
C ARG A 287 7.52 5.87 -21.29
N ASP A 288 7.97 6.38 -20.20
CA ASP A 288 9.09 5.81 -19.44
C ASP A 288 8.77 4.43 -18.84
#